data_317cac11cb4780fa9152af7b97491ab6
#
_entry.id   317cac11cb4780fa9152af7b97491ab6
#
_cell.length_a   1.000
_cell.length_b   1.000
_cell.length_c   1.000
_cell.angle_alpha   90.00
_cell.angle_beta   90.00
_cell.angle_gamma   90.00
#
_symmetry.space_group_name_H-M   'P 1'
#
loop_
_entity.id
_entity.type
_entity.pdbx_description
1 polymer ?
#
loop_
_entity_poly.entity_id
_entity_poly.type
_entity_poly.pdbx_seq_one_letter_code
_entity_poly.pdbx_strand_id
1 'polypeptide(L)'
;MKLPWTQLAVILLLVGLTISYSNAWGADWKEFADATSGIFYYDAASIRSPSTGRVRVWIHNVTKHEASLIEFNCRGGSYRVLDLVEYDEAGRIKNRHDYSDNPNWLTISPKSVLEPLQTLVCR
;
A
#
# COMPACT_ATOMS: atom_id res chain seq x y z
N MET A 1 8.32 46.54 19.82
CA MET A 1 8.62 45.36 20.65
C MET A 1 7.62 44.24 20.56
N LYS A 2 6.66 44.32 19.71
CA LYS A 2 5.67 43.26 19.51
C LYS A 2 6.03 42.29 18.37
N LEU A 3 7.02 42.63 17.57
CA LEU A 3 7.49 41.83 16.41
C LEU A 3 8.03 40.42 16.77
N PRO A 4 8.79 40.22 17.85
CA PRO A 4 9.33 38.90 18.17
C PRO A 4 8.26 37.84 18.46
N TRP A 5 7.17 38.25 19.05
CA TRP A 5 6.08 37.36 19.41
C TRP A 5 5.32 36.84 18.17
N THR A 6 5.05 37.75 17.23
CA THR A 6 4.36 37.39 15.99
C THR A 6 5.22 36.48 15.13
N GLN A 7 6.53 36.72 15.07
CA GLN A 7 7.46 35.90 14.32
C GLN A 7 7.62 34.51 14.93
N LEU A 8 7.69 34.40 16.24
CA LEU A 8 7.73 33.11 16.93
C LEU A 8 6.47 32.28 16.71
N ALA A 9 5.31 32.91 16.75
CA ALA A 9 4.04 32.24 16.49
C ALA A 9 3.96 31.69 15.06
N VAL A 10 4.42 32.44 14.07
CA VAL A 10 4.46 32.02 12.68
C VAL A 10 5.42 30.84 12.48
N ILE A 11 6.61 30.90 13.08
CA ILE A 11 7.59 29.82 12.99
C ILE A 11 7.03 28.53 13.61
N LEU A 12 6.39 28.61 14.76
CA LEU A 12 5.79 27.46 15.42
C LEU A 12 4.67 26.84 14.59
N LEU A 13 3.84 27.66 13.94
CA LEU A 13 2.79 27.21 13.05
C LEU A 13 3.36 26.46 11.83
N LEU A 14 4.42 26.99 11.22
CA LEU A 14 5.07 26.35 10.07
C LEU A 14 5.67 24.99 10.45
N VAL A 15 6.33 24.90 11.58
CA VAL A 15 6.89 23.63 12.07
C VAL A 15 5.76 22.64 12.37
N GLY A 16 4.69 23.07 13.00
CA GLY A 16 3.53 22.24 13.29
C GLY A 16 2.87 21.70 12.02
N LEU A 17 2.70 22.53 11.01
CA LEU A 17 2.15 22.14 9.72
C LEU A 17 3.04 21.11 9.01
N THR A 18 4.37 21.30 9.05
CA THR A 18 5.31 20.37 8.44
C THR A 18 5.25 18.99 9.09
N ILE A 19 5.21 18.92 10.41
CA ILE A 19 5.10 17.68 11.17
C ILE A 19 3.75 17.00 10.87
N SER A 20 2.66 17.75 10.89
CA SER A 20 1.33 17.22 10.58
C SER A 20 1.24 16.66 9.18
N TYR A 21 1.84 17.35 8.20
CA TYR A 21 1.88 16.91 6.82
C TYR A 21 2.64 15.59 6.67
N SER A 22 3.81 15.44 7.29
CA SER A 22 4.60 14.22 7.20
C SER A 22 3.91 13.02 7.85
N ASN A 23 3.06 13.22 8.84
CA ASN A 23 2.30 12.15 9.49
C ASN A 23 0.99 11.80 8.79
N ALA A 24 0.39 12.75 8.07
CA ALA A 24 -0.94 12.60 7.45
C ALA A 24 -0.94 11.64 6.25
N TRP A 25 0.20 11.41 5.60
CA TRP A 25 0.30 10.65 4.35
C TRP A 25 1.21 9.44 4.47
N GLY A 26 1.30 8.85 5.66
CA GLY A 26 2.24 7.80 5.98
C GLY A 26 1.85 6.43 5.46
N ALA A 27 2.03 6.16 4.16
CA ALA A 27 2.21 4.80 3.70
C ALA A 27 3.51 4.26 4.31
N ASP A 28 3.52 2.97 4.63
CA ASP A 28 4.68 2.29 5.21
C ASP A 28 5.08 1.15 4.27
N TRP A 29 5.83 1.49 3.22
CA TRP A 29 6.22 0.55 2.19
C TRP A 29 7.40 -0.31 2.64
N LYS A 30 7.22 -1.62 2.57
CA LYS A 30 8.24 -2.62 2.90
C LYS A 30 8.41 -3.60 1.75
N GLU A 31 9.66 -3.87 1.37
CA GLU A 31 9.96 -4.87 0.35
C GLU A 31 9.62 -6.26 0.87
N PHE A 32 9.00 -7.08 0.04
CA PHE A 32 8.70 -8.46 0.40
C PHE A 32 9.13 -9.48 -0.66
N ALA A 33 9.43 -9.05 -1.88
CA ALA A 33 9.90 -9.94 -2.93
C ALA A 33 10.76 -9.20 -3.95
N ASP A 34 11.81 -9.88 -4.42
CA ASP A 34 12.64 -9.47 -5.53
C ASP A 34 12.73 -10.65 -6.48
N ALA A 35 12.04 -10.56 -7.60
CA ALA A 35 11.91 -11.65 -8.56
C ALA A 35 12.10 -11.14 -9.99
N THR A 36 12.20 -12.06 -10.93
CA THR A 36 12.27 -11.70 -12.36
C THR A 36 11.06 -10.91 -12.84
N SER A 37 9.90 -11.12 -12.21
CA SER A 37 8.67 -10.38 -12.49
C SER A 37 8.65 -8.97 -11.90
N GLY A 38 9.59 -8.62 -11.02
CA GLY A 38 9.73 -7.27 -10.46
C GLY A 38 10.12 -7.26 -9.00
N ILE A 39 10.31 -6.04 -8.50
CA ILE A 39 10.56 -5.78 -7.08
C ILE A 39 9.23 -5.32 -6.46
N PHE A 40 8.83 -6.00 -5.40
CA PHE A 40 7.51 -5.83 -4.79
C PHE A 40 7.61 -5.28 -3.37
N TYR A 41 6.78 -4.27 -3.11
CA TYR A 41 6.59 -3.68 -1.79
C TYR A 41 5.13 -3.85 -1.36
N TYR A 42 4.90 -3.94 -0.05
CA TYR A 42 3.56 -3.84 0.51
C TYR A 42 3.48 -2.65 1.46
N ASP A 43 2.30 -2.05 1.55
CA ASP A 43 2.06 -0.95 2.47
C ASP A 43 1.53 -1.52 3.79
N ALA A 44 2.40 -1.60 4.80
CA ALA A 44 2.04 -2.13 6.10
C ALA A 44 0.96 -1.29 6.79
N ALA A 45 0.87 0.00 6.47
CA ALA A 45 -0.16 0.88 7.02
C ALA A 45 -1.52 0.66 6.37
N SER A 46 -1.59 0.00 5.22
CA SER A 46 -2.83 -0.25 4.50
C SER A 46 -3.55 -1.54 4.92
N ILE A 47 -2.91 -2.36 5.74
CA ILE A 47 -3.46 -3.67 6.10
C ILE A 47 -4.78 -3.51 6.84
N ARG A 48 -5.83 -4.16 6.33
CA ARG A 48 -7.19 -4.14 6.90
C ARG A 48 -7.78 -5.53 6.83
N SER A 49 -8.59 -5.87 7.84
CA SER A 49 -9.34 -7.12 7.88
C SER A 49 -10.82 -6.82 7.76
N PRO A 50 -11.42 -6.91 6.56
CA PRO A 50 -12.84 -6.62 6.37
C PRO A 50 -13.75 -7.64 7.05
N SER A 51 -13.26 -8.86 7.24
CA SER A 51 -13.98 -9.91 7.95
C SER A 51 -12.99 -10.95 8.47
N THR A 52 -13.45 -11.86 9.32
CA THR A 52 -12.62 -12.92 9.88
C THR A 52 -12.00 -13.77 8.77
N GLY A 53 -10.70 -13.96 8.83
CA GLY A 53 -9.96 -14.77 7.84
C GLY A 53 -9.71 -14.07 6.52
N ARG A 54 -10.03 -12.79 6.40
CA ARG A 54 -9.77 -11.98 5.20
C ARG A 54 -8.88 -10.80 5.54
N VAL A 55 -7.90 -10.54 4.68
CA VAL A 55 -6.96 -9.42 4.85
C VAL A 55 -6.74 -8.72 3.52
N ARG A 56 -6.84 -7.40 3.52
CA ARG A 56 -6.56 -6.54 2.37
C ARG A 56 -5.27 -5.78 2.60
N VAL A 57 -4.48 -5.65 1.54
CA VAL A 57 -3.22 -4.90 1.57
C VAL A 57 -2.91 -4.37 0.18
N TRP A 58 -2.37 -3.14 0.12
CA TRP A 58 -1.83 -2.59 -1.13
C TRP A 58 -0.43 -3.11 -1.35
N ILE A 59 -0.15 -3.52 -2.58
CA ILE A 59 1.19 -3.89 -3.04
C ILE A 59 1.60 -3.01 -4.22
N HIS A 60 2.90 -2.86 -4.41
CA HIS A 60 3.46 -2.07 -5.50
C HIS A 60 4.58 -2.86 -6.17
N ASN A 61 4.46 -3.10 -7.46
CA ASN A 61 5.55 -3.59 -8.30
C ASN A 61 6.26 -2.38 -8.89
N VAL A 62 7.38 -1.99 -8.30
CA VAL A 62 8.10 -0.77 -8.72
C VAL A 62 8.74 -0.92 -10.08
N THR A 63 9.08 -2.12 -10.49
CA THR A 63 9.67 -2.39 -11.81
C THR A 63 8.67 -2.16 -12.93
N LYS A 64 7.41 -2.53 -12.72
CA LYS A 64 6.34 -2.39 -13.71
C LYS A 64 5.47 -1.16 -13.52
N HIS A 65 5.71 -0.36 -12.48
CA HIS A 65 4.90 0.82 -12.15
C HIS A 65 3.43 0.48 -11.94
N GLU A 66 3.16 -0.58 -11.19
CA GLU A 66 1.80 -1.04 -10.89
C GLU A 66 1.58 -1.14 -9.38
N ALA A 67 0.40 -0.69 -8.92
CA ALA A 67 -0.06 -0.94 -7.56
C ALA A 67 -1.36 -1.75 -7.61
N SER A 68 -1.53 -2.67 -6.67
CA SER A 68 -2.71 -3.52 -6.61
C SER A 68 -3.21 -3.63 -5.18
N LEU A 69 -4.54 -3.62 -5.01
CA LEU A 69 -5.17 -3.98 -3.75
C LEU A 69 -5.49 -5.46 -3.80
N ILE A 70 -4.84 -6.22 -2.92
CA ILE A 70 -5.01 -7.68 -2.84
C ILE A 70 -5.83 -8.01 -1.59
N GLU A 71 -6.80 -8.92 -1.76
CA GLU A 71 -7.49 -9.54 -0.63
C GLU A 71 -7.07 -11.00 -0.53
N PHE A 72 -6.59 -11.39 0.64
CA PHE A 72 -6.26 -12.77 0.96
C PHE A 72 -7.42 -13.46 1.67
N ASN A 73 -7.71 -14.68 1.28
CA ASN A 73 -8.46 -15.62 2.10
C ASN A 73 -7.43 -16.46 2.87
N CYS A 74 -7.16 -16.08 4.11
CA CYS A 74 -6.10 -16.69 4.90
C CYS A 74 -6.36 -18.16 5.21
N ARG A 75 -7.60 -18.56 5.31
CA ARG A 75 -8.00 -19.95 5.59
C ARG A 75 -7.88 -20.86 4.37
N GLY A 76 -8.22 -20.29 3.20
CA GLY A 76 -8.24 -21.06 1.95
C GLY A 76 -6.95 -21.02 1.15
N GLY A 77 -5.98 -20.19 1.54
CA GLY A 77 -4.74 -20.03 0.78
C GLY A 77 -4.97 -19.47 -0.62
N SER A 78 -5.91 -18.56 -0.76
CA SER A 78 -6.27 -17.94 -2.04
C SER A 78 -6.27 -16.41 -1.93
N TYR A 79 -6.31 -15.75 -3.06
CA TYR A 79 -6.32 -14.30 -3.14
C TYR A 79 -7.18 -13.83 -4.32
N ARG A 80 -7.54 -12.56 -4.29
CA ARG A 80 -8.15 -11.88 -5.44
C ARG A 80 -7.67 -10.43 -5.50
N VAL A 81 -7.65 -9.88 -6.72
CA VAL A 81 -7.30 -8.48 -6.95
C VAL A 81 -8.58 -7.66 -6.91
N LEU A 82 -8.60 -6.61 -6.10
CA LEU A 82 -9.74 -5.72 -5.96
C LEU A 82 -9.52 -4.38 -6.67
N ASP A 83 -8.28 -3.98 -6.90
CA ASP A 83 -7.94 -2.74 -7.58
C ASP A 83 -6.57 -2.89 -8.24
N LEU A 84 -6.41 -2.28 -9.40
CA LEU A 84 -5.15 -2.23 -10.12
C LEU A 84 -4.93 -0.82 -10.64
N VAL A 85 -3.80 -0.22 -10.29
CA VAL A 85 -3.43 1.12 -10.73
C VAL A 85 -2.11 1.04 -11.48
N GLU A 86 -2.10 1.55 -12.70
CA GLU A 86 -0.89 1.65 -13.51
C GLU A 86 -0.41 3.10 -13.52
N TYR A 87 0.89 3.29 -13.31
CA TYR A 87 1.52 4.61 -13.27
C TYR A 87 2.42 4.81 -14.48
N ASP A 88 2.56 6.07 -14.92
CA ASP A 88 3.59 6.44 -15.90
C ASP A 88 4.95 6.64 -15.19
N GLU A 89 5.99 6.92 -15.98
CA GLU A 89 7.35 7.13 -15.45
C GLU A 89 7.46 8.33 -14.51
N ALA A 90 6.55 9.30 -14.62
CA ALA A 90 6.49 10.46 -13.73
C ALA A 90 5.70 10.19 -12.44
N GLY A 91 5.20 8.97 -12.24
CA GLY A 91 4.43 8.61 -11.06
C GLY A 91 2.97 9.03 -11.09
N ARG A 92 2.46 9.46 -12.27
CA ARG A 92 1.06 9.83 -12.43
C ARG A 92 0.24 8.61 -12.82
N ILE A 93 -1.01 8.57 -12.41
CA ILE A 93 -1.93 7.48 -12.77
C ILE A 93 -2.18 7.51 -14.28
N LYS A 94 -1.85 6.40 -14.91
CA LYS A 94 -2.08 6.16 -16.34
C LYS A 94 -3.40 5.45 -16.58
N ASN A 95 -3.68 4.38 -15.84
CA ASN A 95 -4.91 3.60 -15.90
C ASN A 95 -5.29 3.11 -14.50
N ARG A 96 -6.58 2.92 -14.29
CA ARG A 96 -7.08 2.30 -13.07
C ARG A 96 -8.21 1.33 -13.42
N HIS A 97 -8.15 0.14 -12.82
CA HIS A 97 -9.14 -0.91 -13.01
C HIS A 97 -9.73 -1.27 -11.65
N ASP A 98 -11.02 -0.98 -11.48
CA ASP A 98 -11.74 -1.29 -10.26
C ASP A 98 -12.34 -2.71 -10.39
N TYR A 99 -11.83 -3.63 -9.58
CA TYR A 99 -12.29 -5.01 -9.50
C TYR A 99 -12.94 -5.32 -8.15
N SER A 100 -13.53 -4.32 -7.49
CA SER A 100 -14.06 -4.46 -6.14
C SER A 100 -15.11 -5.58 -6.02
N ASP A 101 -15.82 -5.88 -7.11
CA ASP A 101 -16.81 -6.97 -7.17
C ASP A 101 -16.26 -8.27 -7.75
N ASN A 102 -14.94 -8.41 -7.83
CA ASN A 102 -14.29 -9.57 -8.43
C ASN A 102 -14.63 -10.86 -7.65
N PRO A 103 -15.38 -11.80 -8.24
CA PRO A 103 -15.71 -13.05 -7.56
C PRO A 103 -14.62 -14.12 -7.69
N ASN A 104 -13.57 -13.86 -8.45
CA ASN A 104 -12.59 -14.87 -8.84
C ASN A 104 -11.46 -14.96 -7.82
N TRP A 105 -11.48 -15.99 -7.02
CA TRP A 105 -10.38 -16.35 -6.12
C TRP A 105 -9.37 -17.22 -6.85
N LEU A 106 -8.10 -16.88 -6.71
CA LEU A 106 -6.98 -17.60 -7.31
C LEU A 106 -6.17 -18.28 -6.21
N THR A 107 -5.72 -19.50 -6.47
CA THR A 107 -4.85 -20.21 -5.54
C THR A 107 -3.47 -19.58 -5.53
N ILE A 108 -2.90 -19.40 -4.34
CA ILE A 108 -1.51 -18.93 -4.20
C ILE A 108 -0.59 -20.11 -4.49
N SER A 109 0.14 -20.02 -5.60
CA SER A 109 1.09 -21.05 -5.99
C SER A 109 2.31 -21.06 -5.07
N PRO A 110 2.85 -22.23 -4.69
CA PRO A 110 4.11 -22.30 -3.97
C PRO A 110 5.22 -21.56 -4.72
N LYS A 111 6.08 -20.85 -4.00
CA LYS A 111 7.19 -20.05 -4.54
C LYS A 111 6.75 -18.84 -5.37
N SER A 112 5.46 -18.50 -5.39
CA SER A 112 5.00 -17.25 -5.99
C SER A 112 5.37 -16.06 -5.09
N VAL A 113 5.39 -14.85 -5.66
CA VAL A 113 5.70 -13.63 -4.92
C VAL A 113 4.69 -13.35 -3.80
N LEU A 114 3.45 -13.83 -3.92
CA LEU A 114 2.41 -13.60 -2.92
C LEU A 114 2.51 -14.54 -1.71
N GLU A 115 3.23 -15.65 -1.81
CA GLU A 115 3.37 -16.59 -0.70
C GLU A 115 4.02 -15.96 0.54
N PRO A 116 5.18 -15.28 0.45
CA PRO A 116 5.75 -14.63 1.63
C PRO A 116 4.86 -13.51 2.18
N LEU A 117 4.14 -12.80 1.32
CA LEU A 117 3.22 -11.75 1.77
C LEU A 117 2.04 -12.35 2.54
N GLN A 118 1.45 -13.44 2.05
CA GLN A 118 0.39 -14.14 2.77
C GLN A 118 0.85 -14.54 4.18
N THR A 119 2.04 -15.08 4.31
CA THR A 119 2.59 -15.46 5.62
C THR A 119 2.71 -14.25 6.55
N LEU A 120 3.10 -13.10 6.01
CA LEU A 120 3.24 -11.87 6.79
C LEU A 120 1.90 -11.29 7.27
N VAL A 121 0.90 -11.27 6.41
CA VAL A 121 -0.37 -10.57 6.69
C VAL A 121 -1.45 -11.46 7.28
N CYS A 122 -1.35 -12.76 7.10
CA CYS A 122 -2.32 -13.75 7.58
C CYS A 122 -1.96 -14.36 8.94
N ARG A 123 -1.27 -13.61 9.75
CA ARG A 123 -0.89 -14.05 11.11
C ARG A 123 -2.04 -14.08 12.08
#